data_8d024f1d2cba8f36c58bffd777ef28c2
#
_entry.id   8d024f1d2cba8f36c58bffd777ef28c2
#
_cell.length_a   1.000
_cell.length_b   1.000
_cell.length_c   1.000
_cell.angle_alpha   90.00
_cell.angle_beta   90.00
_cell.angle_gamma   90.00
#
_symmetry.space_group_name_H-M   'P 1'
#
loop_
_entity.id
_entity.type
_entity.pdbx_description
1 polymer ?
#
loop_
_entity_poly.entity_id
_entity_poly.type
_entity_poly.pdbx_seq_one_letter_code
_entity_poly.pdbx_strand_id
1 'polypeptide(L)'
;MYHWDAVGEEVADCGQEGPNVFELGGKIWMISDFWNGLAVYTSEDYTHWTRCEDILRESGTRAMDTGMGHHADVLVKDGRAFIFYFCHPYAGENEGDFTDEEKARFTERDRNKAVVQVAELKVEGENLVCDRNAAVTWEM
;
A
#
# COMPACT_ATOMS: atom_id res chain seq x y z
N MET A 1 -16.89 6.41 -21.31
CA MET A 1 -16.43 7.69 -20.76
C MET A 1 -15.66 8.39 -21.86
N TYR A 2 -16.12 9.58 -22.32
CA TYR A 2 -15.61 10.19 -23.56
C TYR A 2 -15.05 11.61 -23.35
N HIS A 3 -15.16 12.12 -22.12
CA HIS A 3 -14.69 13.46 -21.78
C HIS A 3 -14.09 13.46 -20.38
N TRP A 4 -12.96 14.14 -20.22
CA TRP A 4 -12.28 14.35 -18.96
C TRP A 4 -11.92 15.83 -18.85
N ASP A 5 -12.25 16.43 -17.73
CA ASP A 5 -11.83 17.78 -17.40
C ASP A 5 -10.87 17.72 -16.21
N ALA A 6 -9.75 18.40 -16.31
CA ALA A 6 -8.83 18.55 -15.18
C ALA A 6 -9.46 19.48 -14.15
N VAL A 7 -9.57 19.03 -12.93
CA VAL A 7 -10.17 19.78 -11.81
C VAL A 7 -9.09 20.01 -10.76
N GLY A 8 -8.43 21.12 -10.82
CA GLY A 8 -7.44 21.50 -9.83
C GLY A 8 -5.99 21.21 -10.22
N GLU A 9 -5.11 21.31 -9.24
CA GLU A 9 -3.68 21.13 -9.38
C GLU A 9 -3.29 19.65 -9.20
N GLU A 10 -2.07 19.34 -9.58
CA GLU A 10 -1.48 18.02 -9.36
C GLU A 10 -1.37 17.71 -7.86
N VAL A 11 -1.85 16.54 -7.44
CA VAL A 11 -1.91 16.15 -6.03
C VAL A 11 -0.55 15.66 -5.52
N ALA A 12 0.23 15.06 -6.40
CA ALA A 12 1.47 14.39 -6.06
C ALA A 12 2.69 15.27 -6.35
N ASP A 13 3.66 15.24 -5.47
CA ASP A 13 4.97 15.90 -5.60
C ASP A 13 6.03 15.01 -6.28
N CYS A 14 5.67 13.78 -6.61
CA CYS A 14 6.53 12.80 -7.29
C CYS A 14 5.70 11.86 -8.18
N GLY A 15 6.36 11.08 -9.01
CA GLY A 15 5.70 10.03 -9.80
C GLY A 15 5.00 9.02 -8.90
N GLN A 16 3.77 8.66 -9.24
CA GLN A 16 2.94 7.71 -8.49
C GLN A 16 2.03 6.95 -9.45
N GLU A 17 1.56 5.78 -9.03
CA GLU A 17 0.61 4.98 -9.79
C GLU A 17 -0.45 4.33 -8.91
N GLY A 18 -1.52 3.81 -9.52
CA GLY A 18 -2.56 3.03 -8.86
C GLY A 18 -3.26 3.73 -7.70
N PRO A 19 -3.75 4.98 -7.85
CA PRO A 19 -4.44 5.65 -6.77
C PRO A 19 -5.75 4.93 -6.44
N ASN A 20 -5.98 4.70 -5.14
CA ASN A 20 -7.22 4.16 -4.61
C ASN A 20 -7.80 5.13 -3.58
N VAL A 21 -9.06 5.52 -3.74
CA VAL A 21 -9.75 6.49 -2.88
C VAL A 21 -10.87 5.80 -2.12
N PHE A 22 -10.94 6.01 -0.81
CA PHE A 22 -11.94 5.41 0.07
C PHE A 22 -12.27 6.32 1.26
N GLU A 23 -13.36 6.01 1.96
CA GLU A 23 -13.76 6.69 3.18
C GLU A 23 -13.56 5.78 4.39
N LEU A 24 -12.93 6.28 5.45
CA LEU A 24 -12.74 5.58 6.71
C LEU A 24 -12.63 6.56 7.87
N GLY A 25 -13.34 6.29 8.98
CA GLY A 25 -13.29 7.11 10.18
C GLY A 25 -13.80 8.55 9.97
N GLY A 26 -14.70 8.75 9.00
CA GLY A 26 -15.26 10.06 8.68
C GLY A 26 -14.33 10.96 7.84
N LYS A 27 -13.24 10.43 7.30
CA LYS A 27 -12.30 11.12 6.42
C LYS A 27 -12.25 10.43 5.06
N ILE A 28 -11.88 11.20 4.04
CA ILE A 28 -11.57 10.71 2.71
C ILE A 28 -10.06 10.47 2.63
N TRP A 29 -9.68 9.28 2.21
CA TRP A 29 -8.30 8.86 2.06
C TRP A 29 -7.99 8.53 0.62
N MET A 30 -6.77 8.80 0.19
CA MET A 30 -6.19 8.28 -1.04
C MET A 30 -4.84 7.65 -0.71
N ILE A 31 -4.61 6.46 -1.25
CA ILE A 31 -3.32 5.81 -1.26
C ILE A 31 -2.83 5.66 -2.70
N SER A 32 -1.54 5.72 -2.92
CA SER A 32 -0.94 5.41 -4.22
C SER A 32 0.48 4.87 -4.08
N ASP A 33 0.90 4.04 -5.02
CA ASP A 33 2.24 3.48 -5.05
C ASP A 33 3.24 4.53 -5.59
N PHE A 34 4.27 4.83 -4.82
CA PHE A 34 5.36 5.73 -5.23
C PHE A 34 6.73 5.02 -5.20
N TRP A 35 6.70 3.68 -5.28
CA TRP A 35 7.87 2.78 -5.28
C TRP A 35 8.77 2.89 -4.04
N ASN A 36 8.18 3.32 -2.93
CA ASN A 36 8.79 3.37 -1.60
C ASN A 36 7.74 3.15 -0.51
N GLY A 37 6.92 2.10 -0.67
CA GLY A 37 5.68 1.89 0.07
C GLY A 37 4.53 2.65 -0.58
N LEU A 38 3.51 2.97 0.19
CA LEU A 38 2.34 3.69 -0.28
C LEU A 38 2.27 5.09 0.29
N ALA A 39 2.16 6.05 -0.60
CA ALA A 39 1.84 7.43 -0.28
C ALA A 39 0.40 7.53 0.23
N VAL A 40 0.18 8.28 1.29
CA VAL A 40 -1.14 8.50 1.89
C VAL A 40 -1.50 9.97 1.83
N TYR A 41 -2.72 10.25 1.44
CA TYR A 41 -3.30 11.59 1.45
C TYR A 41 -4.67 11.57 2.10
N THR A 42 -5.06 12.69 2.70
CA THR A 42 -6.43 12.92 3.19
C THR A 42 -7.05 14.14 2.54
N SER A 43 -8.38 14.12 2.43
CA SER A 43 -9.17 15.21 1.89
C SER A 43 -10.49 15.34 2.62
N GLU A 44 -11.07 16.54 2.60
CA GLU A 44 -12.44 16.79 3.07
C GLU A 44 -13.44 16.96 1.92
N ASP A 45 -12.96 17.15 0.68
CA ASP A 45 -13.78 17.55 -0.47
C ASP A 45 -13.45 16.85 -1.79
N TYR A 46 -12.58 15.84 -1.79
CA TYR A 46 -12.08 15.11 -2.96
C TYR A 46 -11.25 15.94 -3.95
N THR A 47 -11.02 17.22 -3.68
CA THR A 47 -10.29 18.13 -4.58
C THR A 47 -9.00 18.65 -3.99
N HIS A 48 -9.00 18.93 -2.69
CA HIS A 48 -7.82 19.39 -1.95
C HIS A 48 -7.28 18.26 -1.11
N TRP A 49 -6.03 17.88 -1.35
CA TRP A 49 -5.39 16.75 -0.71
C TRP A 49 -4.21 17.18 0.14
N THR A 50 -4.11 16.62 1.33
CA THR A 50 -2.98 16.82 2.25
C THR A 50 -2.21 15.53 2.39
N ARG A 51 -0.89 15.58 2.17
CA ARG A 51 0.01 14.43 2.38
C ARG A 51 0.06 14.07 3.86
N CYS A 52 -0.05 12.77 4.14
CA CYS A 52 0.11 12.16 5.45
C CYS A 52 1.38 11.30 5.51
N GLU A 53 1.57 10.58 6.61
CA GLU A 53 2.64 9.59 6.74
C GLU A 53 2.41 8.41 5.80
N ASP A 54 3.48 7.94 5.15
CA ASP A 54 3.46 6.80 4.25
C ASP A 54 3.25 5.49 5.04
N ILE A 55 2.66 4.50 4.38
CA ILE A 55 2.48 3.16 4.95
C ILE A 55 3.21 2.10 4.12
N LEU A 56 3.39 0.91 4.70
CA LEU A 56 3.96 -0.28 4.04
C LEU A 56 5.37 -0.08 3.44
N ARG A 57 6.18 0.79 4.03
CA ARG A 57 7.57 1.03 3.61
C ARG A 57 8.52 -0.05 4.11
N GLU A 58 8.27 -0.57 5.29
CA GLU A 58 9.15 -1.54 5.96
C GLU A 58 8.64 -2.97 5.75
N SER A 59 9.56 -3.92 5.73
CA SER A 59 9.22 -5.35 5.66
C SER A 59 8.32 -5.78 6.81
N GLY A 60 7.36 -6.64 6.53
CA GLY A 60 6.60 -7.35 7.54
C GLY A 60 7.35 -8.59 8.07
N THR A 61 6.77 -9.22 9.09
CA THR A 61 7.30 -10.45 9.71
C THR A 61 6.51 -11.71 9.32
N ARG A 62 5.40 -11.55 8.59
CA ARG A 62 4.61 -12.66 8.08
C ARG A 62 5.31 -13.33 6.90
N ALA A 63 4.95 -14.59 6.65
CA ALA A 63 5.52 -15.35 5.55
C ALA A 63 5.28 -14.64 4.20
N MET A 64 6.35 -14.41 3.44
CA MET A 64 6.35 -13.74 2.13
C MET A 64 5.86 -12.29 2.16
N ASP A 65 5.77 -11.66 3.32
CA ASP A 65 5.41 -10.26 3.50
C ASP A 65 6.66 -9.42 3.77
N THR A 66 7.62 -9.54 2.88
CA THR A 66 8.92 -8.86 2.95
C THR A 66 9.02 -7.76 1.92
N GLY A 67 9.81 -6.75 2.22
CA GLY A 67 9.93 -5.55 1.42
C GLY A 67 8.75 -4.60 1.52
N MET A 68 8.76 -3.62 0.67
CA MET A 68 7.70 -2.62 0.57
C MET A 68 6.40 -3.25 0.05
N GLY A 69 5.28 -2.68 0.45
CA GLY A 69 4.00 -2.98 -0.17
C GLY A 69 3.79 -2.14 -1.41
N HIS A 70 3.23 -2.75 -2.46
CA HIS A 70 3.01 -2.14 -3.76
C HIS A 70 1.54 -2.20 -4.16
N HIS A 71 1.13 -1.27 -5.00
CA HIS A 71 -0.08 -1.19 -5.81
C HIS A 71 -1.31 -1.80 -5.13
N ALA A 72 -1.82 -1.09 -4.13
CA ALA A 72 -2.84 -1.62 -3.23
C ALA A 72 -4.25 -1.21 -3.65
N ASP A 73 -5.21 -2.04 -3.21
CA ASP A 73 -6.63 -1.73 -3.24
C ASP A 73 -7.24 -1.86 -1.83
N VAL A 74 -8.29 -1.11 -1.54
CA VAL A 74 -8.92 -1.07 -0.21
C VAL A 74 -10.39 -1.44 -0.29
N LEU A 75 -10.76 -2.44 0.51
CA LEU A 75 -12.15 -2.79 0.76
C LEU A 75 -12.60 -2.20 2.10
N VAL A 76 -13.58 -1.32 2.07
CA VAL A 76 -14.25 -0.83 3.28
C VAL A 76 -15.57 -1.58 3.47
N LYS A 77 -15.73 -2.19 4.63
CA LYS A 77 -16.93 -2.94 5.00
C LYS A 77 -17.22 -2.78 6.49
N ASP A 78 -18.45 -2.43 6.84
CA ASP A 78 -18.95 -2.33 8.21
C ASP A 78 -18.07 -1.44 9.12
N GLY A 79 -17.55 -0.33 8.56
CA GLY A 79 -16.68 0.63 9.27
C GLY A 79 -15.23 0.17 9.45
N ARG A 80 -14.85 -0.98 8.91
CA ARG A 80 -13.48 -1.49 8.85
C ARG A 80 -12.93 -1.37 7.43
N ALA A 81 -11.63 -1.17 7.30
CA ALA A 81 -10.96 -1.14 6.00
C ALA A 81 -9.86 -2.18 5.92
N PHE A 82 -9.82 -2.91 4.82
CA PHE A 82 -8.83 -3.95 4.55
C PHE A 82 -8.07 -3.58 3.29
N ILE A 83 -6.75 -3.48 3.41
CA ILE A 83 -5.85 -3.20 2.31
C ILE A 83 -5.29 -4.50 1.75
N PHE A 84 -5.40 -4.67 0.44
CA PHE A 84 -4.77 -5.74 -0.32
C PHE A 84 -3.62 -5.14 -1.11
N TYR A 85 -2.41 -5.57 -0.85
CA TYR A 85 -1.19 -5.09 -1.49
C TYR A 85 -0.34 -6.28 -1.91
N PHE A 86 0.65 -6.07 -2.75
CA PHE A 86 1.60 -7.13 -3.06
C PHE A 86 3.02 -6.76 -2.66
N CYS A 87 3.84 -7.80 -2.49
CA CYS A 87 5.27 -7.70 -2.25
C CYS A 87 6.03 -8.54 -3.26
N HIS A 88 7.29 -8.20 -3.50
CA HIS A 88 8.25 -9.00 -4.26
C HIS A 88 9.28 -9.61 -3.31
N PRO A 89 8.98 -10.78 -2.67
CA PRO A 89 9.78 -11.27 -1.56
C PRO A 89 11.21 -11.70 -1.93
N TYR A 90 11.54 -11.82 -3.21
CA TYR A 90 12.85 -12.28 -3.70
C TYR A 90 13.53 -11.32 -4.66
N ALA A 91 13.02 -10.11 -4.84
CA ALA A 91 13.51 -9.20 -5.85
C ALA A 91 13.88 -7.82 -5.29
N GLY A 92 14.73 -7.12 -6.03
CA GLY A 92 15.02 -5.71 -5.89
C GLY A 92 15.43 -5.32 -4.48
N GLU A 93 14.59 -4.58 -3.81
CA GLU A 93 14.79 -4.05 -2.47
C GLU A 93 15.04 -5.11 -1.39
N ASN A 94 14.63 -6.36 -1.63
CA ASN A 94 14.78 -7.46 -0.69
C ASN A 94 16.02 -8.32 -0.93
N GLU A 95 16.79 -8.06 -1.97
CA GLU A 95 18.01 -8.83 -2.22
C GLU A 95 19.01 -8.74 -1.07
N GLY A 96 18.99 -7.66 -0.29
CA GLY A 96 19.83 -7.49 0.90
C GLY A 96 19.53 -8.47 2.04
N ASP A 97 18.33 -9.02 2.09
CA ASP A 97 17.87 -9.92 3.14
C ASP A 97 18.37 -11.37 2.97
N PHE A 98 19.00 -11.65 1.82
CA PHE A 98 19.47 -13.00 1.48
C PHE A 98 20.99 -13.06 1.34
N THR A 99 21.55 -14.20 1.73
CA THR A 99 22.95 -14.52 1.48
C THR A 99 23.20 -14.79 -0.01
N ASP A 100 24.46 -14.67 -0.47
CA ASP A 100 24.81 -14.96 -1.85
C ASP A 100 24.51 -16.42 -2.26
N GLU A 101 24.58 -17.36 -1.31
CA GLU A 101 24.20 -18.76 -1.52
C GLU A 101 22.70 -18.93 -1.78
N GLU A 102 21.87 -18.19 -1.05
CA GLU A 102 20.41 -18.18 -1.22
C GLU A 102 20.05 -17.53 -2.56
N LYS A 103 20.63 -16.37 -2.88
CA LYS A 103 20.42 -15.68 -4.15
C LYS A 103 20.79 -16.53 -5.37
N ALA A 104 21.86 -17.33 -5.25
CA ALA A 104 22.29 -18.24 -6.30
C ALA A 104 21.28 -19.37 -6.60
N ARG A 105 20.38 -19.67 -5.64
CA ARG A 105 19.31 -20.65 -5.79
C ARG A 105 18.02 -20.10 -6.39
N PHE A 106 17.87 -18.77 -6.42
CA PHE A 106 16.66 -18.15 -6.96
C PHE A 106 16.59 -18.34 -8.47
N THR A 107 15.47 -18.90 -8.90
CA THR A 107 15.12 -18.97 -10.31
C THR A 107 14.61 -17.63 -10.82
N GLU A 108 14.50 -17.45 -12.13
CA GLU A 108 13.83 -16.29 -12.73
C GLU A 108 12.37 -16.17 -12.22
N ARG A 109 11.70 -17.30 -12.02
CA ARG A 109 10.35 -17.35 -11.47
C ARG A 109 10.29 -16.80 -10.03
N ASP A 110 11.28 -17.11 -9.20
CA ASP A 110 11.33 -16.59 -7.83
C ASP A 110 11.53 -15.08 -7.84
N ARG A 111 12.44 -14.56 -8.67
CA ARG A 111 12.71 -13.13 -8.80
C ARG A 111 11.50 -12.32 -9.29
N ASN A 112 10.67 -12.92 -10.13
CA ASN A 112 9.45 -12.30 -10.65
C ASN A 112 8.20 -12.61 -9.83
N LYS A 113 8.35 -13.25 -8.68
CA LYS A 113 7.22 -13.61 -7.82
C LYS A 113 6.66 -12.38 -7.11
N ALA A 114 5.37 -12.15 -7.32
CA ALA A 114 4.58 -11.24 -6.50
C ALA A 114 3.65 -12.06 -5.58
N VAL A 115 3.50 -11.64 -4.34
CA VAL A 115 2.63 -12.27 -3.34
C VAL A 115 1.67 -11.24 -2.79
N VAL A 116 0.38 -11.50 -2.92
CA VAL A 116 -0.66 -10.64 -2.36
C VAL A 116 -0.77 -10.89 -0.86
N GLN A 117 -0.80 -9.81 -0.13
CA GLN A 117 -0.99 -9.75 1.32
C GLN A 117 -2.24 -8.96 1.66
N VAL A 118 -2.73 -9.11 2.88
CA VAL A 118 -3.82 -8.33 3.41
C VAL A 118 -3.51 -7.84 4.81
N ALA A 119 -3.89 -6.59 5.12
CA ALA A 119 -3.81 -6.01 6.45
C ALA A 119 -5.06 -5.18 6.74
N GLU A 120 -5.30 -4.82 7.99
CA GLU A 120 -6.36 -3.89 8.37
C GLU A 120 -5.79 -2.48 8.50
N LEU A 121 -6.48 -1.51 7.88
CA LEU A 121 -6.20 -0.09 8.05
C LEU A 121 -6.98 0.46 9.25
N LYS A 122 -6.35 1.35 10.00
CA LYS A 122 -6.97 2.07 11.11
C LYS A 122 -6.70 3.55 11.00
N VAL A 123 -7.61 4.37 11.54
CA VAL A 123 -7.39 5.80 11.69
C VAL A 123 -6.96 6.07 13.12
N GLU A 124 -5.77 6.64 13.29
CA GLU A 124 -5.21 7.04 14.58
C GLU A 124 -4.89 8.54 14.54
N GLY A 125 -5.75 9.34 15.17
CA GLY A 125 -5.66 10.78 15.07
C GLY A 125 -5.87 11.29 13.65
N GLU A 126 -4.84 11.90 13.08
CA GLU A 126 -4.86 12.43 11.71
C GLU A 126 -4.21 11.47 10.69
N ASN A 127 -3.73 10.31 11.14
CA ASN A 127 -2.98 9.37 10.31
C ASN A 127 -3.77 8.12 9.98
N LEU A 128 -3.51 7.57 8.80
CA LEU A 128 -3.89 6.23 8.40
C LEU A 128 -2.75 5.27 8.79
N VAL A 129 -3.07 4.24 9.58
CA VAL A 129 -2.08 3.30 10.11
C VAL A 129 -2.34 1.90 9.56
N CYS A 130 -1.28 1.22 9.20
CA CYS A 130 -1.29 -0.16 8.72
C CYS A 130 -0.28 -1.01 9.51
N ASP A 131 -0.74 -1.77 10.50
CA ASP A 131 0.08 -2.81 11.10
C ASP A 131 -0.02 -4.09 10.26
N ARG A 132 0.91 -4.25 9.32
CA ARG A 132 0.96 -5.40 8.41
C ARG A 132 1.26 -6.73 9.12
N ASN A 133 1.75 -6.69 10.37
CA ASN A 133 2.07 -7.88 11.16
C ASN A 133 0.88 -8.38 11.99
N ALA A 134 -0.12 -7.53 12.19
CA ALA A 134 -1.32 -7.91 12.92
C ALA A 134 -2.12 -9.01 12.19
N ALA A 135 -2.72 -9.90 12.97
CA ALA A 135 -3.63 -10.90 12.42
C ALA A 135 -4.91 -10.22 11.91
N VAL A 136 -5.29 -10.54 10.68
CA VAL A 136 -6.57 -10.09 10.11
C VAL A 136 -7.65 -11.08 10.48
N THR A 137 -8.68 -10.61 11.17
CA THR A 137 -9.87 -11.42 11.51
C THR A 137 -11.05 -11.00 10.66
N TRP A 138 -11.66 -11.95 9.99
CA TRP A 138 -12.90 -11.78 9.23
C TRP A 138 -14.05 -12.33 10.07
N GLU A 139 -14.99 -11.47 10.42
CA GLU A 139 -16.30 -11.94 10.88
C GLU A 139 -17.20 -12.04 9.66
N MET A 140 -17.68 -13.27 9.40
CA MET A 140 -18.64 -13.53 8.32
C MET A 140 -20.07 -13.44 8.84
#